data_7c006a00b868148fe22b50bd46f51771
#
_entry.id   7c006a00b868148fe22b50bd46f51771
#
_cell.length_a   1.000
_cell.length_b   1.000
_cell.length_c   1.000
_cell.angle_alpha   90.00
_cell.angle_beta   90.00
_cell.angle_gamma   90.00
#
_symmetry.space_group_name_H-M   'P 1'
#
loop_
_entity.id
_entity.type
_entity.pdbx_description
1 polymer ?
#
loop_
_entity_poly.entity_id
_entity_poly.type
_entity_poly.pdbx_seq_one_letter_code
_entity_poly.pdbx_strand_id
1 'polypeptide(L)'
;MDLSLSPEQQAFRTEVRSFLQDALTPAMRQGATLTSGVFAEPDVYLAWQAALNAKGWLVYFWPKAAGGPGWDAVRRWIFETECTAAGAPILPGMGLKLVGPVLYTYGNDEQQERFLPALCSGEHIWAQGFSEPGSGSDLASLRTRAVREGDDYVVSGQKIWTTQAQFANWMFALVRTDATVKAQRGISFLLIDMASPGVTVRPILSASGDHELNEVFLEDVRVPVANLVGEEGQGWTIAKFLLENERGGTGYAPQLLADLDRLTRATTLTGELADRAVRLRLEAEALEMTELRTLLEIEQGNPPHARSLAVKLIASEVRQGIEGLAIDAFGMASLQLPAERPFHAADAPALVGPPEAGLAAARYLNARAWSIFGGTSEIQLTIIAKAAVGL
;
A
#
# COMPACT_ATOMS: atom_id res chain seq x y z
N MET A 1 21.40 -17.33 -15.66
CA MET A 1 21.52 -16.03 -14.97
C MET A 1 22.22 -16.33 -13.65
N ASP A 2 23.33 -15.69 -13.34
CA ASP A 2 23.96 -15.81 -12.02
C ASP A 2 23.24 -14.86 -11.06
N LEU A 3 22.64 -15.41 -10.00
CA LEU A 3 21.90 -14.69 -8.97
C LEU A 3 22.75 -14.49 -7.70
N SER A 4 24.04 -14.83 -7.74
CA SER A 4 24.94 -14.62 -6.62
C SER A 4 25.17 -13.12 -6.41
N LEU A 5 25.04 -12.67 -5.16
CA LEU A 5 25.31 -11.29 -4.80
C LEU A 5 26.82 -11.01 -4.89
N SER A 6 27.18 -9.86 -5.44
CA SER A 6 28.55 -9.37 -5.41
C SER A 6 29.05 -9.11 -3.97
N PRO A 7 30.37 -9.03 -3.73
CA PRO A 7 30.90 -8.69 -2.40
C PRO A 7 30.33 -7.41 -1.81
N GLU A 8 30.07 -6.38 -2.64
CA GLU A 8 29.47 -5.10 -2.21
C GLU A 8 27.99 -5.28 -1.82
N GLN A 9 27.24 -6.10 -2.59
CA GLN A 9 25.85 -6.41 -2.28
C GLN A 9 25.73 -7.28 -1.01
N GLN A 10 26.67 -8.20 -0.77
CA GLN A 10 26.76 -8.96 0.48
C GLN A 10 27.09 -8.06 1.68
N ALA A 11 27.99 -7.10 1.52
CA ALA A 11 28.31 -6.11 2.56
C ALA A 11 27.08 -5.25 2.88
N PHE A 12 26.35 -4.78 1.85
CA PHE A 12 25.10 -4.04 2.03
C PHE A 12 24.03 -4.88 2.75
N ARG A 13 23.85 -6.14 2.36
CA ARG A 13 22.94 -7.07 3.05
C ARG A 13 23.30 -7.24 4.52
N THR A 14 24.57 -7.31 4.84
CA THR A 14 25.05 -7.40 6.23
C THR A 14 24.74 -6.10 6.99
N GLU A 15 24.94 -4.92 6.37
CA GLU A 15 24.57 -3.64 6.96
C GLU A 15 23.07 -3.57 7.25
N VAL A 16 22.22 -3.96 6.29
CA VAL A 16 20.75 -4.00 6.47
C VAL A 16 20.39 -4.90 7.66
N ARG A 17 20.94 -6.10 7.75
CA ARG A 17 20.68 -7.04 8.86
C ARG A 17 21.09 -6.47 10.21
N SER A 18 22.26 -5.84 10.30
CA SER A 18 22.70 -5.18 11.54
C SER A 18 21.74 -4.07 11.93
N PHE A 19 21.36 -3.20 11.01
CA PHE A 19 20.38 -2.14 11.26
C PHE A 19 19.03 -2.69 11.75
N LEU A 20 18.53 -3.76 11.13
CA LEU A 20 17.26 -4.39 11.52
C LEU A 20 17.33 -5.01 12.93
N GLN A 21 18.48 -5.56 13.32
CA GLN A 21 18.68 -6.08 14.68
C GLN A 21 18.60 -4.98 15.73
N ASP A 22 19.17 -3.81 15.43
CA ASP A 22 19.24 -2.68 16.36
C ASP A 22 17.93 -1.86 16.41
N ALA A 23 17.28 -1.66 15.25
CA ALA A 23 16.15 -0.75 15.09
C ALA A 23 14.77 -1.40 15.28
N LEU A 24 14.60 -2.70 14.94
CA LEU A 24 13.32 -3.39 15.10
C LEU A 24 13.14 -3.93 16.51
N THR A 25 12.26 -3.28 17.26
CA THR A 25 11.90 -3.73 18.61
C THR A 25 10.99 -4.98 18.57
N PRO A 26 10.95 -5.78 19.64
CA PRO A 26 9.98 -6.89 19.76
C PRO A 26 8.53 -6.42 19.61
N ALA A 27 8.17 -5.24 20.14
CA ALA A 27 6.83 -4.67 20.03
C ALA A 27 6.44 -4.35 18.59
N MET A 28 7.34 -3.78 17.76
CA MET A 28 7.11 -3.54 16.33
C MET A 28 6.85 -4.84 15.59
N ARG A 29 7.66 -5.89 15.83
CA ARG A 29 7.47 -7.21 15.19
C ARG A 29 6.14 -7.83 15.58
N GLN A 30 5.80 -7.77 16.88
CA GLN A 30 4.54 -8.28 17.39
C GLN A 30 3.35 -7.53 16.78
N GLY A 31 3.35 -6.19 16.77
CA GLY A 31 2.31 -5.38 16.15
C GLY A 31 2.12 -5.71 14.66
N ALA A 32 3.21 -5.88 13.92
CA ALA A 32 3.15 -6.32 12.53
C ALA A 32 2.51 -7.71 12.36
N THR A 33 2.79 -8.66 13.27
CA THR A 33 2.18 -10.01 13.21
C THR A 33 0.70 -10.02 13.62
N LEU A 34 0.24 -9.05 14.39
CA LEU A 34 -1.17 -8.92 14.80
C LEU A 34 -2.05 -8.23 13.75
N THR A 35 -1.46 -7.67 12.70
CA THR A 35 -2.18 -7.03 11.61
C THR A 35 -2.95 -8.07 10.79
N SER A 36 -4.25 -7.84 10.61
CA SER A 36 -5.14 -8.63 9.73
C SER A 36 -5.51 -7.90 8.45
N GLY A 37 -5.42 -6.57 8.44
CA GLY A 37 -5.52 -5.72 7.25
C GLY A 37 -4.22 -5.64 6.46
N VAL A 38 -4.13 -4.64 5.58
CA VAL A 38 -2.93 -4.41 4.76
C VAL A 38 -1.83 -3.72 5.57
N PHE A 39 -2.21 -2.77 6.43
CA PHE A 39 -1.27 -1.93 7.18
C PHE A 39 -1.49 -2.06 8.68
N ALA A 40 -0.39 -2.00 9.44
CA ALA A 40 -0.45 -1.81 10.88
C ALA A 40 -1.00 -0.42 11.25
N GLU A 41 -1.37 -0.21 12.49
CA GLU A 41 -1.78 1.10 13.00
C GLU A 41 -0.60 2.04 13.25
N PRO A 42 -0.83 3.37 13.33
CA PRO A 42 0.22 4.37 13.46
C PRO A 42 1.17 4.15 14.64
N ASP A 43 0.68 3.69 15.78
CA ASP A 43 1.50 3.41 16.97
C ASP A 43 2.52 2.27 16.75
N VAL A 44 2.24 1.37 15.80
CA VAL A 44 3.17 0.30 15.41
C VAL A 44 4.16 0.79 14.36
N TYR A 45 3.68 1.42 13.28
CA TYR A 45 4.56 1.74 12.14
C TYR A 45 5.31 3.07 12.26
N LEU A 46 4.81 4.09 12.99
CA LEU A 46 5.49 5.40 13.06
C LEU A 46 6.87 5.33 13.70
N ALA A 47 7.04 4.50 14.72
CA ALA A 47 8.36 4.29 15.32
C ALA A 47 9.34 3.64 14.33
N TRP A 48 8.87 2.71 13.50
CA TRP A 48 9.66 2.13 12.41
C TRP A 48 9.97 3.16 11.31
N GLN A 49 8.97 3.95 10.90
CA GLN A 49 9.16 5.05 9.96
C GLN A 49 10.24 6.04 10.44
N ALA A 50 10.19 6.43 11.71
CA ALA A 50 11.17 7.32 12.32
C ALA A 50 12.60 6.73 12.30
N ALA A 51 12.75 5.44 12.60
CA ALA A 51 14.04 4.75 12.55
C ALA A 51 14.62 4.73 11.12
N LEU A 52 13.80 4.45 10.12
CA LEU A 52 14.18 4.48 8.71
C LEU A 52 14.52 5.89 8.24
N ASN A 53 13.75 6.89 8.68
CA ASN A 53 14.01 8.30 8.33
C ASN A 53 15.35 8.77 8.91
N ALA A 54 15.62 8.46 10.18
CA ALA A 54 16.90 8.78 10.83
C ALA A 54 18.11 8.12 10.15
N LYS A 55 17.94 6.89 9.60
CA LYS A 55 18.98 6.19 8.83
C LYS A 55 19.10 6.72 7.39
N GLY A 56 18.15 7.53 6.90
CA GLY A 56 18.10 8.00 5.51
C GLY A 56 17.61 6.91 4.53
N TRP A 57 16.91 5.89 5.03
CA TRP A 57 16.46 4.75 4.25
C TRP A 57 14.94 4.69 4.03
N LEU A 58 14.20 5.63 4.62
CA LEU A 58 12.73 5.64 4.54
C LEU A 58 12.22 5.70 3.09
N VAL A 59 12.78 6.60 2.31
CA VAL A 59 12.40 6.86 0.92
C VAL A 59 13.40 6.21 -0.07
N TYR A 60 13.80 4.99 0.22
CA TYR A 60 14.83 4.25 -0.52
C TYR A 60 14.55 4.09 -2.02
N PHE A 61 13.31 4.22 -2.43
CA PHE A 61 12.86 4.12 -3.82
C PHE A 61 12.72 5.50 -4.51
N TRP A 62 12.88 6.61 -3.79
CA TRP A 62 12.84 7.95 -4.38
C TRP A 62 14.15 8.27 -5.10
N PRO A 63 14.11 9.13 -6.15
CA PRO A 63 15.33 9.62 -6.78
C PRO A 63 16.15 10.46 -5.80
N LYS A 64 17.48 10.54 -6.00
CA LYS A 64 18.37 11.33 -5.16
C LYS A 64 17.95 12.80 -5.06
N ALA A 65 17.46 13.38 -6.15
CA ALA A 65 16.99 14.75 -6.19
C ALA A 65 15.80 15.02 -5.25
N ALA A 66 15.02 13.97 -4.91
CA ALA A 66 13.89 14.04 -3.98
C ALA A 66 14.22 13.47 -2.59
N GLY A 67 15.50 13.28 -2.25
CA GLY A 67 15.94 12.82 -0.93
C GLY A 67 16.15 11.32 -0.79
N GLY A 68 15.99 10.53 -1.85
CA GLY A 68 16.28 9.10 -1.82
C GLY A 68 17.80 8.80 -1.80
N PRO A 69 18.22 7.64 -1.28
CA PRO A 69 19.66 7.27 -1.21
C PRO A 69 20.26 6.91 -2.58
N GLY A 70 19.42 6.75 -3.62
CA GLY A 70 19.86 6.40 -4.97
C GLY A 70 20.33 4.97 -5.10
N TRP A 71 19.65 4.06 -4.42
CA TRP A 71 19.95 2.64 -4.52
C TRP A 71 19.57 2.07 -5.88
N ASP A 72 20.40 1.13 -6.35
CA ASP A 72 20.10 0.29 -7.50
C ASP A 72 18.97 -0.72 -7.20
N ALA A 73 18.48 -1.38 -8.24
CA ALA A 73 17.40 -2.35 -8.14
C ALA A 73 17.71 -3.50 -7.17
N VAL A 74 18.98 -3.98 -7.16
CA VAL A 74 19.38 -5.10 -6.29
C VAL A 74 19.42 -4.68 -4.83
N ARG A 75 19.93 -3.47 -4.51
CA ARG A 75 19.91 -2.96 -3.14
C ARG A 75 18.48 -2.76 -2.63
N ARG A 76 17.56 -2.27 -3.46
CA ARG A 76 16.13 -2.15 -3.11
C ARG A 76 15.54 -3.52 -2.80
N TRP A 77 15.77 -4.51 -3.66
CA TRP A 77 15.32 -5.88 -3.45
C TRP A 77 15.88 -6.50 -2.18
N ILE A 78 17.20 -6.35 -1.93
CA ILE A 78 17.83 -6.83 -0.67
C ILE A 78 17.16 -6.21 0.54
N PHE A 79 16.95 -4.88 0.52
CA PHE A 79 16.36 -4.17 1.64
C PHE A 79 14.92 -4.64 1.91
N GLU A 80 14.07 -4.72 0.89
CA GLU A 80 12.68 -5.17 1.02
C GLU A 80 12.59 -6.61 1.54
N THR A 81 13.41 -7.50 1.00
CA THR A 81 13.47 -8.91 1.41
C THR A 81 13.92 -9.06 2.86
N GLU A 82 15.00 -8.37 3.26
CA GLU A 82 15.52 -8.45 4.63
C GLU A 82 14.56 -7.79 5.65
N CYS A 83 13.93 -6.67 5.33
CA CYS A 83 12.90 -6.05 6.18
C CYS A 83 11.73 -7.01 6.42
N THR A 84 11.23 -7.63 5.37
CA THR A 84 10.12 -8.59 5.46
C THR A 84 10.52 -9.84 6.26
N ALA A 85 11.70 -10.41 5.99
CA ALA A 85 12.20 -11.57 6.72
C ALA A 85 12.41 -11.28 8.22
N ALA A 86 12.77 -10.04 8.57
CA ALA A 86 12.93 -9.60 9.96
C ALA A 86 11.60 -9.28 10.66
N GLY A 87 10.46 -9.29 9.95
CA GLY A 87 9.14 -8.97 10.49
C GLY A 87 8.92 -7.47 10.72
N ALA A 88 9.53 -6.62 9.88
CA ALA A 88 9.29 -5.18 9.94
C ALA A 88 7.84 -4.83 9.60
N PRO A 89 7.23 -3.82 10.28
CA PRO A 89 5.90 -3.34 9.92
C PRO A 89 5.85 -2.80 8.50
N ILE A 90 4.75 -3.08 7.79
CA ILE A 90 4.51 -2.49 6.46
C ILE A 90 4.09 -1.04 6.66
N LEU A 91 4.83 -0.12 6.05
CA LEU A 91 4.49 1.30 6.06
C LEU A 91 3.34 1.58 5.10
N PRO A 92 2.34 2.41 5.50
CA PRO A 92 1.29 2.85 4.60
C PRO A 92 1.84 3.56 3.36
N GLY A 93 1.43 3.09 2.19
CA GLY A 93 1.93 3.61 0.91
C GLY A 93 1.38 4.98 0.52
N MET A 94 0.27 5.44 1.11
CA MET A 94 -0.44 6.67 0.71
C MET A 94 0.46 7.89 0.70
N GLY A 95 1.24 8.09 1.75
CA GLY A 95 2.23 9.17 1.82
C GLY A 95 3.44 8.88 0.95
N LEU A 96 4.20 7.86 1.33
CA LEU A 96 5.54 7.61 0.81
C LEU A 96 5.56 7.17 -0.66
N LYS A 97 4.65 6.26 -1.05
CA LYS A 97 4.64 5.66 -2.39
C LYS A 97 3.71 6.37 -3.39
N LEU A 98 2.68 7.10 -2.90
CA LEU A 98 1.67 7.71 -3.77
C LEU A 98 1.83 9.24 -3.83
N VAL A 99 1.44 9.98 -2.79
CA VAL A 99 1.47 11.45 -2.85
C VAL A 99 2.89 12.04 -2.82
N GLY A 100 3.84 11.42 -2.15
CA GLY A 100 5.24 11.88 -2.16
C GLY A 100 5.81 12.00 -3.58
N PRO A 101 5.77 10.94 -4.41
CA PRO A 101 6.12 11.01 -5.83
C PRO A 101 5.34 12.07 -6.63
N VAL A 102 4.06 12.26 -6.35
CA VAL A 102 3.28 13.32 -6.98
C VAL A 102 3.81 14.70 -6.60
N LEU A 103 4.12 14.92 -5.32
CA LEU A 103 4.62 16.20 -4.82
C LEU A 103 5.98 16.56 -5.42
N TYR A 104 6.95 15.66 -5.45
CA TYR A 104 8.26 16.00 -6.03
C TYR A 104 8.25 16.10 -7.57
N THR A 105 7.21 15.58 -8.25
CA THR A 105 7.10 15.62 -9.71
C THR A 105 6.23 16.76 -10.23
N TYR A 106 5.11 17.04 -9.56
CA TYR A 106 4.09 18.00 -10.00
C TYR A 106 3.82 19.13 -9.00
N GLY A 107 4.26 18.98 -7.75
CA GLY A 107 4.14 20.04 -6.75
C GLY A 107 5.12 21.18 -7.02
N ASN A 108 4.72 22.40 -6.66
CA ASN A 108 5.61 23.56 -6.66
C ASN A 108 6.55 23.52 -5.45
N ASP A 109 7.54 24.44 -5.41
CA ASP A 109 8.56 24.48 -4.37
C ASP A 109 7.95 24.64 -2.97
N GLU A 110 6.93 25.48 -2.79
CA GLU A 110 6.27 25.71 -1.52
C GLU A 110 5.54 24.43 -1.02
N GLN A 111 4.92 23.69 -1.93
CA GLN A 111 4.28 22.39 -1.62
C GLN A 111 5.32 21.34 -1.23
N GLN A 112 6.43 21.27 -1.96
CA GLN A 112 7.51 20.34 -1.65
C GLN A 112 8.15 20.64 -0.28
N GLU A 113 8.48 21.89 -0.01
CA GLU A 113 9.06 22.34 1.26
C GLU A 113 8.12 22.08 2.46
N ARG A 114 6.82 22.29 2.26
CA ARG A 114 5.81 22.10 3.31
C ARG A 114 5.53 20.64 3.59
N PHE A 115 5.33 19.83 2.55
CA PHE A 115 4.72 18.50 2.71
C PHE A 115 5.73 17.35 2.76
N LEU A 116 6.84 17.41 2.02
CA LEU A 116 7.77 16.27 1.96
C LEU A 116 8.48 16.01 3.30
N PRO A 117 8.99 17.01 4.04
CA PRO A 117 9.59 16.76 5.35
C PRO A 117 8.59 16.22 6.37
N ALA A 118 7.38 16.80 6.44
CA ALA A 118 6.33 16.39 7.36
C ALA A 118 5.78 14.98 7.05
N LEU A 119 5.77 14.60 5.78
CA LEU A 119 5.45 13.24 5.34
C LEU A 119 6.53 12.25 5.81
N CYS A 120 7.80 12.58 5.64
CA CYS A 120 8.91 11.71 6.05
C CYS A 120 9.02 11.58 7.57
N SER A 121 8.75 12.65 8.33
CA SER A 121 8.75 12.61 9.80
C SER A 121 7.58 11.81 10.38
N GLY A 122 6.50 11.60 9.63
CA GLY A 122 5.25 11.00 10.11
C GLY A 122 4.29 12.00 10.75
N GLU A 123 4.61 13.30 10.73
CA GLU A 123 3.70 14.37 11.15
C GLU A 123 2.46 14.43 10.25
N HIS A 124 2.67 14.24 8.94
CA HIS A 124 1.58 14.15 7.98
C HIS A 124 1.28 12.67 7.64
N ILE A 125 0.13 12.20 8.11
CA ILE A 125 -0.45 10.91 7.73
C ILE A 125 -1.47 11.18 6.62
N TRP A 126 -1.33 10.47 5.49
CA TRP A 126 -2.08 10.74 4.27
C TRP A 126 -3.13 9.69 3.99
N ALA A 127 -4.30 10.13 3.53
CA ALA A 127 -5.35 9.29 2.97
C ALA A 127 -5.54 9.57 1.47
N GLN A 128 -6.04 8.56 0.73
CA GLN A 128 -6.33 8.65 -0.70
C GLN A 128 -7.83 8.84 -0.94
N GLY A 129 -8.24 10.00 -1.44
CA GLY A 129 -9.63 10.35 -1.75
C GLY A 129 -9.93 10.19 -3.25
N PHE A 130 -9.91 8.95 -3.77
CA PHE A 130 -10.15 8.69 -5.20
C PHE A 130 -11.56 8.16 -5.44
N SER A 131 -11.84 6.95 -4.99
CA SER A 131 -13.11 6.24 -5.23
C SER A 131 -14.31 6.95 -4.62
N GLU A 132 -15.47 6.85 -5.30
CA GLU A 132 -16.76 7.32 -4.83
C GLU A 132 -17.78 6.16 -4.89
N PRO A 133 -18.93 6.24 -4.22
CA PRO A 133 -19.92 5.15 -4.24
C PRO A 133 -20.34 4.69 -5.64
N GLY A 134 -20.33 5.59 -6.63
CA GLY A 134 -20.64 5.29 -8.04
C GLY A 134 -19.43 5.28 -8.96
N SER A 135 -18.19 5.39 -8.46
CA SER A 135 -16.99 5.59 -9.28
C SER A 135 -15.77 4.92 -8.66
N GLY A 136 -15.60 3.64 -8.93
CA GLY A 136 -14.44 2.83 -8.55
C GLY A 136 -13.56 2.54 -9.77
N SER A 137 -13.78 1.43 -10.48
CA SER A 137 -13.04 1.07 -11.71
C SER A 137 -13.19 2.13 -12.82
N ASP A 138 -14.38 2.73 -12.96
CA ASP A 138 -14.59 3.91 -13.81
C ASP A 138 -14.33 5.21 -13.01
N LEU A 139 -13.06 5.40 -12.62
CA LEU A 139 -12.66 6.55 -11.80
C LEU A 139 -12.93 7.90 -12.48
N ALA A 140 -12.89 7.95 -13.82
CA ALA A 140 -13.15 9.19 -14.55
C ALA A 140 -14.57 9.72 -14.38
N SER A 141 -15.52 8.91 -13.92
CA SER A 141 -16.91 9.29 -13.66
C SER A 141 -17.13 9.96 -12.29
N LEU A 142 -16.07 10.21 -11.51
CA LEU A 142 -16.15 10.86 -10.19
C LEU A 142 -16.93 12.19 -10.24
N ARG A 143 -17.65 12.49 -9.13
CA ARG A 143 -18.60 13.61 -9.03
C ARG A 143 -18.30 14.60 -7.91
N THR A 144 -17.38 14.28 -6.98
CA THR A 144 -16.96 15.26 -5.95
C THR A 144 -16.52 16.52 -6.64
N ARG A 145 -17.30 17.59 -6.47
CA ARG A 145 -17.07 18.88 -7.15
C ARG A 145 -16.15 19.78 -6.34
N ALA A 146 -15.40 20.61 -7.02
CA ALA A 146 -14.63 21.69 -6.44
C ALA A 146 -14.88 22.96 -7.27
N VAL A 147 -15.49 23.96 -6.66
CA VAL A 147 -15.80 25.24 -7.30
C VAL A 147 -14.87 26.30 -6.73
N ARG A 148 -14.18 27.02 -7.61
CA ARG A 148 -13.28 28.09 -7.18
C ARG A 148 -14.06 29.31 -6.73
N GLU A 149 -13.83 29.76 -5.50
CA GLU A 149 -14.37 30.98 -4.90
C GLU A 149 -13.22 31.82 -4.32
N GLY A 150 -12.74 32.78 -5.08
CA GLY A 150 -11.59 33.61 -4.70
C GLY A 150 -10.30 32.78 -4.62
N ASP A 151 -9.72 32.74 -3.43
CA ASP A 151 -8.46 32.03 -3.15
C ASP A 151 -8.68 30.59 -2.62
N ASP A 152 -9.93 30.11 -2.61
CA ASP A 152 -10.30 28.78 -2.17
C ASP A 152 -11.05 28.01 -3.27
N TYR A 153 -11.00 26.67 -3.17
CA TYR A 153 -12.00 25.78 -3.73
C TYR A 153 -13.01 25.38 -2.66
N VAL A 154 -14.30 25.45 -2.98
CA VAL A 154 -15.38 24.88 -2.16
C VAL A 154 -15.62 23.46 -2.65
N VAL A 155 -15.30 22.47 -1.83
CA VAL A 155 -15.32 21.04 -2.20
C VAL A 155 -16.51 20.36 -1.54
N SER A 156 -17.36 19.70 -2.36
CA SER A 156 -18.53 18.96 -1.88
C SER A 156 -18.64 17.62 -2.60
N GLY A 157 -18.83 16.54 -1.83
CA GLY A 157 -18.95 15.17 -2.34
C GLY A 157 -18.69 14.11 -1.29
N GLN A 158 -18.48 12.89 -1.74
CA GLN A 158 -18.21 11.74 -0.87
C GLN A 158 -17.12 10.87 -1.48
N LYS A 159 -16.16 10.48 -0.66
CA LYS A 159 -15.17 9.46 -0.98
C LYS A 159 -15.46 8.19 -0.18
N ILE A 160 -15.11 7.03 -0.74
CA ILE A 160 -15.35 5.73 -0.12
C ILE A 160 -14.12 4.84 -0.26
N TRP A 161 -14.03 3.83 0.58
CA TRP A 161 -12.90 2.89 0.67
C TRP A 161 -11.59 3.59 1.00
N THR A 162 -11.67 4.71 1.73
CA THR A 162 -10.50 5.52 2.09
C THR A 162 -9.76 4.86 3.23
N THR A 163 -8.66 4.18 2.89
CA THR A 163 -7.84 3.41 3.84
C THR A 163 -7.23 4.32 4.88
N GLN A 164 -7.40 3.94 6.16
CA GLN A 164 -6.83 4.62 7.33
C GLN A 164 -7.15 6.13 7.43
N ALA A 165 -8.27 6.60 6.83
CA ALA A 165 -8.67 8.01 6.93
C ALA A 165 -8.94 8.46 8.37
N GLN A 166 -9.28 7.55 9.28
CA GLN A 166 -9.45 7.84 10.71
C GLN A 166 -8.16 8.33 11.41
N PHE A 167 -7.01 8.04 10.84
CA PHE A 167 -5.70 8.46 11.35
C PHE A 167 -5.09 9.60 10.53
N ALA A 168 -5.62 9.86 9.32
CA ALA A 168 -5.06 10.82 8.40
C ALA A 168 -5.38 12.25 8.82
N ASN A 169 -4.38 13.14 8.75
CA ASN A 169 -4.56 14.58 8.87
C ASN A 169 -4.53 15.29 7.52
N TRP A 170 -4.13 14.59 6.44
CA TRP A 170 -4.17 15.07 5.06
C TRP A 170 -4.80 14.05 4.12
N MET A 171 -5.53 14.51 3.13
CA MET A 171 -6.05 13.69 2.04
C MET A 171 -5.64 14.28 0.69
N PHE A 172 -5.10 13.47 -0.20
CA PHE A 172 -5.00 13.83 -1.61
C PHE A 172 -6.20 13.29 -2.37
N ALA A 173 -6.90 14.16 -3.08
CA ALA A 173 -8.18 13.84 -3.68
C ALA A 173 -8.27 14.23 -5.15
N LEU A 174 -8.95 13.38 -5.94
CA LEU A 174 -9.42 13.75 -7.27
C LEU A 174 -10.79 14.41 -7.15
N VAL A 175 -10.94 15.58 -7.75
CA VAL A 175 -12.17 16.38 -7.70
C VAL A 175 -12.55 16.86 -9.10
N ARG A 176 -13.84 17.13 -9.31
CA ARG A 176 -14.39 17.70 -10.54
C ARG A 176 -14.37 19.22 -10.48
N THR A 177 -13.44 19.86 -11.19
CA THR A 177 -13.39 21.32 -11.31
C THR A 177 -14.13 21.82 -12.54
N ASP A 178 -14.24 21.02 -13.60
CA ASP A 178 -15.01 21.35 -14.80
C ASP A 178 -15.85 20.14 -15.27
N ALA A 179 -17.16 20.31 -15.31
CA ALA A 179 -18.12 19.31 -15.79
C ALA A 179 -18.52 19.51 -17.27
N THR A 180 -18.04 20.58 -17.94
CA THR A 180 -18.42 20.92 -19.32
C THR A 180 -17.51 20.28 -20.37
N VAL A 181 -16.33 19.82 -19.95
CA VAL A 181 -15.32 19.18 -20.82
C VAL A 181 -15.38 17.65 -20.73
N LYS A 182 -14.57 16.97 -21.53
CA LYS A 182 -14.39 15.52 -21.43
C LYS A 182 -14.02 15.14 -19.99
N ALA A 183 -14.65 14.09 -19.46
CA ALA A 183 -14.55 13.68 -18.04
C ALA A 183 -13.12 13.73 -17.48
N GLN A 184 -12.15 13.19 -18.17
CA GLN A 184 -10.75 13.17 -17.74
C GLN A 184 -10.10 14.55 -17.67
N ARG A 185 -10.55 15.52 -18.49
CA ARG A 185 -9.99 16.88 -18.53
C ARG A 185 -10.56 17.81 -17.47
N GLY A 186 -11.69 17.45 -16.89
CA GLY A 186 -12.31 18.24 -15.81
C GLY A 186 -11.95 17.78 -14.41
N ILE A 187 -10.92 16.93 -14.27
CA ILE A 187 -10.46 16.42 -12.97
C ILE A 187 -9.20 17.15 -12.54
N SER A 188 -9.17 17.61 -11.28
CA SER A 188 -8.02 18.24 -10.63
C SER A 188 -7.58 17.45 -9.41
N PHE A 189 -6.35 17.69 -8.94
CA PHE A 189 -5.74 17.00 -7.79
C PHE A 189 -5.56 18.00 -6.65
N LEU A 190 -6.28 17.81 -5.54
CA LEU A 190 -6.25 18.70 -4.38
C LEU A 190 -5.67 18.01 -3.15
N LEU A 191 -4.96 18.79 -2.34
CA LEU A 191 -4.51 18.39 -0.99
C LEU A 191 -5.48 19.01 0.02
N ILE A 192 -6.20 18.17 0.76
CA ILE A 192 -7.26 18.56 1.69
C ILE A 192 -6.79 18.30 3.11
N ASP A 193 -6.84 19.33 3.95
CA ASP A 193 -6.65 19.20 5.39
C ASP A 193 -7.89 18.51 5.99
N MET A 194 -7.68 17.34 6.60
CA MET A 194 -8.76 16.55 7.18
C MET A 194 -9.39 17.16 8.43
N ALA A 195 -8.75 18.18 9.03
CA ALA A 195 -9.29 18.96 10.13
C ALA A 195 -10.20 20.12 9.67
N SER A 196 -10.31 20.36 8.35
CA SER A 196 -11.15 21.43 7.81
C SER A 196 -12.62 21.26 8.19
N PRO A 197 -13.33 22.34 8.52
CA PRO A 197 -14.78 22.28 8.70
C PRO A 197 -15.48 21.69 7.48
N GLY A 198 -16.45 20.80 7.72
CA GLY A 198 -17.18 20.10 6.65
C GLY A 198 -16.60 18.75 6.26
N VAL A 199 -15.43 18.35 6.80
CA VAL A 199 -14.91 16.99 6.64
C VAL A 199 -15.50 16.08 7.73
N THR A 200 -16.09 14.97 7.31
CA THR A 200 -16.59 13.92 8.21
C THR A 200 -16.09 12.56 7.77
N VAL A 201 -15.43 11.84 8.67
CA VAL A 201 -14.95 10.47 8.45
C VAL A 201 -15.90 9.50 9.14
N ARG A 202 -16.37 8.47 8.41
CA ARG A 202 -17.21 7.41 8.95
C ARG A 202 -16.59 6.05 8.71
N PRO A 203 -16.58 5.17 9.72
CA PRO A 203 -15.99 3.84 9.60
C PRO A 203 -16.79 2.94 8.64
N ILE A 204 -16.05 2.13 7.88
CA ILE A 204 -16.57 0.96 7.19
C ILE A 204 -15.93 -0.25 7.86
N LEU A 205 -16.75 -1.04 8.56
CA LEU A 205 -16.30 -2.31 9.11
C LEU A 205 -16.25 -3.33 7.98
N SER A 206 -15.05 -3.87 7.73
CA SER A 206 -14.84 -4.87 6.71
C SER A 206 -15.39 -6.25 7.14
N ALA A 207 -15.49 -7.19 6.19
CA ALA A 207 -15.88 -8.58 6.50
C ALA A 207 -14.93 -9.26 7.50
N SER A 208 -13.67 -8.79 7.58
CA SER A 208 -12.70 -9.24 8.57
C SER A 208 -12.95 -8.70 9.99
N GLY A 209 -13.89 -7.77 10.16
CA GLY A 209 -14.17 -7.09 11.42
C GLY A 209 -13.25 -5.89 11.69
N ASP A 210 -12.36 -5.53 10.76
CA ASP A 210 -11.44 -4.39 10.92
C ASP A 210 -12.08 -3.07 10.52
N HIS A 211 -11.71 -2.01 11.21
CA HIS A 211 -11.92 -0.63 10.80
C HIS A 211 -10.66 -0.11 10.08
N GLU A 212 -10.42 -0.57 8.86
CA GLU A 212 -9.33 -0.11 8.01
C GLU A 212 -9.82 0.91 6.97
N LEU A 213 -11.10 0.82 6.60
CA LEU A 213 -11.70 1.58 5.52
C LEU A 213 -12.71 2.60 6.03
N ASN A 214 -12.89 3.67 5.27
CA ASN A 214 -13.78 4.77 5.66
C ASN A 214 -14.56 5.32 4.47
N GLU A 215 -15.70 5.92 4.76
CA GLU A 215 -16.34 6.96 3.97
C GLU A 215 -15.83 8.32 4.43
N VAL A 216 -15.57 9.22 3.50
CA VAL A 216 -15.21 10.62 3.81
C VAL A 216 -16.20 11.53 3.11
N PHE A 217 -16.98 12.26 3.89
CA PHE A 217 -17.93 13.25 3.41
C PHE A 217 -17.27 14.62 3.42
N LEU A 218 -17.49 15.38 2.36
CA LEU A 218 -17.00 16.73 2.15
C LEU A 218 -18.22 17.64 1.93
N GLU A 219 -18.51 18.51 2.89
CA GLU A 219 -19.67 19.42 2.90
C GLU A 219 -19.17 20.87 2.86
N ASP A 220 -19.08 21.43 1.65
CA ASP A 220 -18.58 22.77 1.37
C ASP A 220 -17.21 23.09 2.02
N VAL A 221 -16.31 22.11 1.96
CA VAL A 221 -14.96 22.20 2.53
C VAL A 221 -14.15 23.24 1.76
N ARG A 222 -13.61 24.23 2.46
CA ARG A 222 -12.74 25.25 1.87
C ARG A 222 -11.30 24.73 1.80
N VAL A 223 -10.77 24.65 0.59
CA VAL A 223 -9.42 24.20 0.28
C VAL A 223 -8.69 25.34 -0.43
N PRO A 224 -7.58 25.86 0.12
CA PRO A 224 -6.82 26.92 -0.53
C PRO A 224 -6.38 26.55 -1.95
N VAL A 225 -6.41 27.48 -2.88
CA VAL A 225 -5.90 27.29 -4.26
C VAL A 225 -4.43 26.85 -4.26
N ALA A 226 -3.65 27.27 -3.27
CA ALA A 226 -2.27 26.83 -3.06
C ALA A 226 -2.11 25.31 -2.84
N ASN A 227 -3.20 24.61 -2.50
CA ASN A 227 -3.25 23.16 -2.33
C ASN A 227 -3.61 22.40 -3.65
N LEU A 228 -3.78 23.08 -4.78
CA LEU A 228 -3.88 22.46 -6.10
C LEU A 228 -2.50 21.97 -6.53
N VAL A 229 -2.37 20.68 -6.83
CA VAL A 229 -1.13 20.13 -7.39
C VAL A 229 -1.20 20.14 -8.92
N GLY A 230 -0.18 20.73 -9.54
CA GLY A 230 -0.18 20.99 -10.98
C GLY A 230 -1.18 22.10 -11.35
N GLU A 231 -1.91 21.90 -12.46
CA GLU A 231 -2.90 22.85 -12.99
C GLU A 231 -4.31 22.26 -12.93
N GLU A 232 -5.35 23.11 -12.99
CA GLU A 232 -6.72 22.65 -13.15
C GLU A 232 -6.84 21.77 -14.41
N GLY A 233 -7.58 20.66 -14.28
CA GLY A 233 -7.77 19.70 -15.37
C GLY A 233 -6.62 18.71 -15.57
N GLN A 234 -5.50 18.84 -14.85
CA GLN A 234 -4.37 17.89 -14.91
C GLN A 234 -4.51 16.69 -13.98
N GLY A 235 -5.52 16.66 -13.11
CA GLY A 235 -5.69 15.62 -12.11
C GLY A 235 -5.70 14.19 -12.68
N TRP A 236 -6.22 13.98 -13.88
CA TRP A 236 -6.19 12.67 -14.55
C TRP A 236 -4.79 12.24 -14.96
N THR A 237 -3.94 13.16 -15.41
CA THR A 237 -2.54 12.89 -15.76
C THR A 237 -1.75 12.54 -14.50
N ILE A 238 -1.95 13.30 -13.42
CA ILE A 238 -1.33 13.05 -12.11
C ILE A 238 -1.81 11.69 -11.55
N ALA A 239 -3.11 11.38 -11.64
CA ALA A 239 -3.65 10.10 -11.21
C ALA A 239 -3.06 8.92 -11.97
N LYS A 240 -2.84 9.02 -13.28
CA LYS A 240 -2.16 7.95 -14.05
C LYS A 240 -0.74 7.72 -13.56
N PHE A 241 0.03 8.78 -13.37
CA PHE A 241 1.39 8.71 -12.82
C PHE A 241 1.39 8.04 -11.44
N LEU A 242 0.49 8.45 -10.55
CA LEU A 242 0.35 7.86 -9.22
C LEU A 242 0.01 6.37 -9.29
N LEU A 243 -0.97 5.98 -10.12
CA LEU A 243 -1.39 4.59 -10.28
C LEU A 243 -0.32 3.72 -10.96
N GLU A 244 0.55 4.28 -11.80
CA GLU A 244 1.72 3.58 -12.34
C GLU A 244 2.74 3.28 -11.23
N ASN A 245 2.99 4.23 -10.32
CA ASN A 245 3.83 4.01 -9.14
C ASN A 245 3.23 2.98 -8.17
N GLU A 246 1.91 2.99 -7.99
CA GLU A 246 1.20 1.97 -7.19
C GLU A 246 1.37 0.57 -7.77
N ARG A 247 1.23 0.43 -9.10
CA ARG A 247 1.28 -0.84 -9.81
C ARG A 247 2.71 -1.32 -10.08
N GLY A 248 3.68 -0.43 -10.12
CA GLY A 248 5.11 -0.75 -10.20
C GLY A 248 5.66 -1.37 -8.92
N GLY A 249 4.77 -1.75 -7.98
CA GLY A 249 5.10 -2.27 -6.68
C GLY A 249 5.91 -3.56 -6.76
N THR A 250 6.99 -3.55 -6.02
CA THR A 250 7.78 -4.71 -5.63
C THR A 250 7.51 -4.98 -4.16
N GLY A 251 7.86 -6.16 -3.70
CA GLY A 251 7.73 -6.53 -2.30
C GLY A 251 6.46 -7.33 -1.97
N TYR A 252 5.67 -7.74 -2.97
CA TYR A 252 4.59 -8.72 -2.73
C TYR A 252 5.15 -10.09 -2.41
N ALA A 253 6.08 -10.58 -3.22
CA ALA A 253 6.63 -11.93 -3.09
C ALA A 253 7.34 -12.16 -1.75
N PRO A 254 8.23 -11.29 -1.24
CA PRO A 254 8.82 -11.44 0.08
C PRO A 254 7.79 -11.61 1.19
N GLN A 255 6.68 -10.85 1.14
CA GLN A 255 5.58 -10.96 2.09
C GLN A 255 4.85 -12.29 2.01
N LEU A 256 4.54 -12.76 0.79
CA LEU A 256 3.88 -14.04 0.57
C LEU A 256 4.74 -15.20 1.08
N LEU A 257 6.05 -15.15 0.82
CA LEU A 257 7.01 -16.13 1.32
C LEU A 257 7.10 -16.10 2.85
N ALA A 258 7.17 -14.92 3.47
CA ALA A 258 7.20 -14.77 4.92
C ALA A 258 5.92 -15.29 5.60
N ASP A 259 4.74 -15.03 4.98
CA ASP A 259 3.46 -15.53 5.48
C ASP A 259 3.37 -17.06 5.39
N LEU A 260 3.84 -17.63 4.29
CA LEU A 260 3.90 -19.09 4.11
C LEU A 260 4.88 -19.74 5.09
N ASP A 261 6.05 -19.11 5.31
CA ASP A 261 7.02 -19.57 6.32
C ASP A 261 6.46 -19.50 7.74
N ARG A 262 5.69 -18.46 8.07
CA ARG A 262 5.01 -18.34 9.36
C ARG A 262 3.99 -19.46 9.54
N LEU A 263 3.16 -19.73 8.52
CA LEU A 263 2.18 -20.82 8.54
C LEU A 263 2.86 -22.18 8.75
N THR A 264 3.89 -22.48 7.97
CA THR A 264 4.60 -23.77 8.05
C THR A 264 5.38 -23.97 9.34
N ARG A 265 5.78 -22.88 10.03
CA ARG A 265 6.33 -22.95 11.40
C ARG A 265 5.27 -23.15 12.47
N ALA A 266 4.08 -22.60 12.28
CA ALA A 266 2.99 -22.63 13.26
C ALA A 266 2.28 -24.00 13.29
N THR A 267 2.31 -24.76 12.20
CA THR A 267 1.65 -26.06 12.09
C THR A 267 2.35 -27.00 11.13
N THR A 268 2.22 -28.32 11.37
CA THR A 268 2.75 -29.33 10.47
C THR A 268 1.76 -29.61 9.35
N LEU A 269 2.18 -29.36 8.12
CA LEU A 269 1.39 -29.65 6.92
C LEU A 269 1.73 -31.06 6.40
N THR A 270 0.71 -31.86 6.07
CA THR A 270 0.86 -33.21 5.52
C THR A 270 -0.07 -33.44 4.35
N GLY A 271 0.24 -34.42 3.49
CA GLY A 271 -0.60 -34.79 2.35
C GLY A 271 -0.88 -33.59 1.43
N GLU A 272 -2.15 -33.41 1.06
CA GLU A 272 -2.58 -32.35 0.14
C GLU A 272 -2.24 -30.95 0.63
N LEU A 273 -2.27 -30.68 1.94
CA LEU A 273 -1.89 -29.37 2.48
C LEU A 273 -0.42 -29.06 2.26
N ALA A 274 0.47 -30.07 2.41
CA ALA A 274 1.88 -29.92 2.11
C ALA A 274 2.11 -29.66 0.61
N ASP A 275 1.42 -30.38 -0.27
CA ASP A 275 1.51 -30.18 -1.73
C ASP A 275 1.03 -28.78 -2.15
N ARG A 276 -0.04 -28.28 -1.52
CA ARG A 276 -0.52 -26.90 -1.75
C ARG A 276 0.51 -25.88 -1.29
N ALA A 277 1.11 -26.07 -0.12
CA ALA A 277 2.15 -25.17 0.38
C ALA A 277 3.37 -25.10 -0.57
N VAL A 278 3.81 -26.25 -1.10
CA VAL A 278 4.89 -26.30 -2.09
C VAL A 278 4.52 -25.54 -3.37
N ARG A 279 3.31 -25.74 -3.90
CA ARG A 279 2.87 -25.01 -5.11
C ARG A 279 2.84 -23.50 -4.89
N LEU A 280 2.24 -23.03 -3.78
CA LEU A 280 2.19 -21.62 -3.44
C LEU A 280 3.59 -21.02 -3.25
N ARG A 281 4.54 -21.79 -2.69
CA ARG A 281 5.94 -21.38 -2.56
C ARG A 281 6.58 -21.18 -3.93
N LEU A 282 6.43 -22.14 -4.84
CA LEU A 282 6.99 -22.05 -6.19
C LEU A 282 6.44 -20.85 -6.96
N GLU A 283 5.13 -20.56 -6.81
CA GLU A 283 4.49 -19.39 -7.42
C GLU A 283 5.02 -18.09 -6.81
N ALA A 284 5.19 -18.01 -5.48
CA ALA A 284 5.74 -16.86 -4.81
C ALA A 284 7.22 -16.61 -5.16
N GLU A 285 8.05 -17.67 -5.25
CA GLU A 285 9.46 -17.58 -5.68
C GLU A 285 9.57 -17.14 -7.15
N ALA A 286 8.72 -17.64 -8.03
CA ALA A 286 8.65 -17.20 -9.42
C ALA A 286 8.22 -15.73 -9.53
N LEU A 287 7.30 -15.30 -8.64
CA LEU A 287 6.89 -13.91 -8.54
C LEU A 287 8.04 -13.00 -8.07
N GLU A 288 8.82 -13.44 -7.07
CA GLU A 288 10.00 -12.71 -6.59
C GLU A 288 11.01 -12.45 -7.71
N MET A 289 11.31 -13.46 -8.52
CA MET A 289 12.19 -13.32 -9.67
C MET A 289 11.60 -12.37 -10.73
N THR A 290 10.28 -12.35 -10.87
CA THR A 290 9.58 -11.44 -11.80
C THR A 290 9.62 -10.00 -11.31
N GLU A 291 9.48 -9.78 -10.00
CA GLU A 291 9.63 -8.46 -9.36
C GLU A 291 11.06 -7.93 -9.53
N LEU A 292 12.07 -8.74 -9.19
CA LEU A 292 13.48 -8.36 -9.37
C LEU A 292 13.81 -8.01 -10.83
N ARG A 293 13.34 -8.83 -11.77
CA ARG A 293 13.51 -8.57 -13.20
C ARG A 293 12.84 -7.26 -13.61
N THR A 294 11.65 -6.97 -13.09
CA THR A 294 10.95 -5.71 -13.36
C THR A 294 11.72 -4.51 -12.85
N LEU A 295 12.29 -4.58 -11.64
CA LEU A 295 13.16 -3.53 -11.09
C LEU A 295 14.39 -3.28 -11.98
N LEU A 296 15.07 -4.34 -12.41
CA LEU A 296 16.26 -4.26 -13.26
C LEU A 296 15.92 -3.63 -14.64
N GLU A 297 14.76 -3.93 -15.21
CA GLU A 297 14.30 -3.34 -16.47
C GLU A 297 13.96 -1.84 -16.31
N ILE A 298 13.30 -1.46 -15.21
CA ILE A 298 13.03 -0.05 -14.89
C ILE A 298 14.33 0.74 -14.75
N GLU A 299 15.33 0.18 -14.07
CA GLU A 299 16.65 0.80 -13.90
C GLU A 299 17.37 1.04 -15.25
N GLN A 300 17.15 0.16 -16.23
CA GLN A 300 17.66 0.29 -17.59
C GLN A 300 16.85 1.27 -18.47
N GLY A 301 15.85 1.95 -17.89
CA GLY A 301 14.98 2.88 -18.59
C GLY A 301 13.85 2.23 -19.38
N ASN A 302 13.61 0.93 -19.18
CA ASN A 302 12.51 0.22 -19.80
C ASN A 302 11.27 0.35 -18.90
N PRO A 303 10.13 0.84 -19.39
CA PRO A 303 8.91 0.93 -18.59
C PRO A 303 8.40 -0.46 -18.21
N PRO A 304 7.77 -0.61 -17.03
CA PRO A 304 7.37 -1.91 -16.48
C PRO A 304 6.27 -2.65 -17.28
N HIS A 305 5.61 -1.99 -18.23
CA HIS A 305 4.60 -2.54 -19.14
C HIS A 305 3.56 -3.49 -18.48
N ALA A 306 3.05 -4.44 -19.27
CA ALA A 306 2.07 -5.44 -18.82
C ALA A 306 2.56 -6.36 -17.70
N ARG A 307 3.88 -6.48 -17.49
CA ARG A 307 4.44 -7.39 -16.47
C ARG A 307 4.10 -6.94 -15.05
N SER A 308 4.18 -5.66 -14.72
CA SER A 308 3.81 -5.15 -13.41
C SER A 308 2.34 -5.41 -13.06
N LEU A 309 1.47 -5.41 -14.07
CA LEU A 309 0.06 -5.75 -13.91
C LEU A 309 -0.12 -7.25 -13.60
N ALA A 310 0.66 -8.11 -14.26
CA ALA A 310 0.66 -9.55 -13.98
C ALA A 310 1.19 -9.86 -12.58
N VAL A 311 2.18 -9.11 -12.08
CA VAL A 311 2.70 -9.24 -10.70
C VAL A 311 1.55 -9.07 -9.70
N LYS A 312 0.77 -7.99 -9.79
CA LYS A 312 -0.37 -7.75 -8.87
C LYS A 312 -1.43 -8.84 -8.97
N LEU A 313 -1.76 -9.29 -10.16
CA LEU A 313 -2.75 -10.35 -10.39
C LEU A 313 -2.32 -11.65 -9.69
N ILE A 314 -1.11 -12.14 -9.97
CA ILE A 314 -0.55 -13.35 -9.38
C ILE A 314 -0.40 -13.20 -7.87
N ALA A 315 0.11 -12.07 -7.38
CA ALA A 315 0.22 -11.80 -5.95
C ALA A 315 -1.12 -11.92 -5.23
N SER A 316 -2.21 -11.42 -5.85
CA SER A 316 -3.56 -11.52 -5.28
C SER A 316 -4.03 -12.98 -5.18
N GLU A 317 -3.78 -13.80 -6.19
CA GLU A 317 -4.17 -15.21 -6.23
C GLU A 317 -3.35 -16.03 -5.21
N VAL A 318 -2.03 -15.83 -5.16
CA VAL A 318 -1.15 -16.51 -4.20
C VAL A 318 -1.52 -16.12 -2.76
N ARG A 319 -1.79 -14.83 -2.50
CA ARG A 319 -2.27 -14.36 -1.19
C ARG A 319 -3.53 -15.10 -0.77
N GLN A 320 -4.53 -15.13 -1.63
CA GLN A 320 -5.78 -15.84 -1.35
C GLN A 320 -5.59 -17.34 -1.14
N GLY A 321 -4.64 -17.94 -1.87
CA GLY A 321 -4.25 -19.33 -1.71
C GLY A 321 -3.61 -19.62 -0.35
N ILE A 322 -2.69 -18.75 0.12
CA ILE A 322 -2.02 -18.87 1.42
C ILE A 322 -3.04 -18.74 2.56
N GLU A 323 -3.92 -17.75 2.51
CA GLU A 323 -4.93 -17.56 3.55
C GLU A 323 -5.96 -18.71 3.56
N GLY A 324 -6.33 -19.25 2.38
CA GLY A 324 -7.15 -20.46 2.29
C GLY A 324 -6.45 -21.69 2.88
N LEU A 325 -5.15 -21.85 2.61
CA LEU A 325 -4.35 -22.91 3.20
C LEU A 325 -4.27 -22.78 4.73
N ALA A 326 -4.18 -21.56 5.27
CA ALA A 326 -4.17 -21.32 6.72
C ALA A 326 -5.50 -21.75 7.39
N ILE A 327 -6.65 -21.43 6.76
CA ILE A 327 -7.95 -21.91 7.25
C ILE A 327 -7.98 -23.44 7.34
N ASP A 328 -7.59 -24.13 6.27
CA ASP A 328 -7.62 -25.59 6.22
C ASP A 328 -6.62 -26.22 7.19
N ALA A 329 -5.43 -25.63 7.34
CA ALA A 329 -4.35 -26.13 8.18
C ALA A 329 -4.67 -26.01 9.69
N PHE A 330 -5.31 -24.90 10.11
CA PHE A 330 -5.71 -24.71 11.51
C PHE A 330 -7.10 -25.28 11.82
N GLY A 331 -7.90 -25.65 10.82
CA GLY A 331 -9.22 -26.24 10.98
C GLY A 331 -10.13 -25.41 11.88
N MET A 332 -10.78 -26.02 12.87
CA MET A 332 -11.71 -25.33 13.75
C MET A 332 -11.08 -24.15 14.52
N ALA A 333 -9.78 -24.19 14.80
CA ALA A 333 -9.08 -23.11 15.50
C ALA A 333 -9.00 -21.82 14.65
N SER A 334 -9.09 -21.93 13.31
CA SER A 334 -9.08 -20.78 12.40
C SER A 334 -10.41 -20.00 12.34
N LEU A 335 -11.51 -20.59 12.83
CA LEU A 335 -12.85 -20.00 12.71
C LEU A 335 -13.15 -18.93 13.78
N GLN A 336 -12.16 -18.56 14.55
CA GLN A 336 -12.27 -17.48 15.54
C GLN A 336 -12.28 -16.13 14.81
N LEU A 337 -13.28 -15.31 15.13
CA LEU A 337 -13.36 -13.93 14.67
C LEU A 337 -13.72 -13.05 15.87
N PRO A 338 -12.75 -12.67 16.72
CA PRO A 338 -13.00 -11.81 17.86
C PRO A 338 -13.63 -10.48 17.41
N ALA A 339 -14.68 -10.04 18.12
CA ALA A 339 -15.37 -8.77 17.84
C ALA A 339 -14.45 -7.56 18.05
N GLU A 340 -13.56 -7.66 19.02
CA GLU A 340 -12.51 -6.67 19.27
C GLU A 340 -11.17 -7.38 19.10
N ARG A 341 -10.35 -6.89 18.18
CA ARG A 341 -9.00 -7.37 18.01
C ARG A 341 -8.05 -6.45 18.75
N PRO A 342 -7.29 -7.03 19.67
CA PRO A 342 -6.22 -6.25 20.27
C PRO A 342 -5.11 -6.13 19.22
N PHE A 343 -4.85 -4.93 18.79
CA PHE A 343 -3.60 -4.58 18.16
C PHE A 343 -2.45 -4.61 19.19
N HIS A 344 -2.78 -4.66 20.50
CA HIS A 344 -1.85 -4.76 21.61
C HIS A 344 -2.04 -6.09 22.34
N ALA A 345 -0.96 -6.88 22.42
CA ALA A 345 -1.00 -8.24 22.99
C ALA A 345 -1.43 -8.32 24.46
N ALA A 346 -1.41 -7.20 25.20
CA ALA A 346 -1.77 -7.17 26.62
C ALA A 346 -3.26 -7.46 26.88
N ASP A 347 -4.12 -7.11 25.93
CA ASP A 347 -5.59 -7.18 26.06
C ASP A 347 -6.22 -8.26 25.15
N ALA A 348 -5.38 -9.13 24.55
CA ALA A 348 -5.86 -10.16 23.64
C ALA A 348 -6.77 -11.15 24.38
N PRO A 349 -8.00 -11.41 23.88
CA PRO A 349 -8.80 -12.52 24.39
C PRO A 349 -8.02 -13.83 24.23
N ALA A 350 -8.20 -14.75 25.16
CA ALA A 350 -7.60 -16.08 25.06
C ALA A 350 -8.09 -16.76 23.78
N LEU A 351 -7.20 -16.92 22.80
CA LEU A 351 -7.50 -17.61 21.55
C LEU A 351 -7.30 -19.12 21.71
N VAL A 352 -8.09 -19.89 20.97
CA VAL A 352 -7.96 -21.35 20.93
C VAL A 352 -6.93 -21.72 19.86
N GLY A 353 -5.96 -22.57 20.21
CA GLY A 353 -4.92 -23.03 19.30
C GLY A 353 -3.70 -22.10 19.22
N PRO A 354 -2.84 -22.25 18.21
CA PRO A 354 -1.69 -21.37 18.01
C PRO A 354 -2.10 -19.93 17.73
N PRO A 355 -1.30 -18.92 18.12
CA PRO A 355 -1.63 -17.51 17.95
C PRO A 355 -2.00 -17.13 16.50
N GLU A 356 -1.36 -17.76 15.53
CA GLU A 356 -1.58 -17.53 14.09
C GLU A 356 -2.99 -17.95 13.65
N ALA A 357 -3.58 -18.96 14.30
CA ALA A 357 -4.93 -19.41 14.01
C ALA A 357 -5.98 -18.34 14.36
N GLY A 358 -5.74 -17.53 15.39
CA GLY A 358 -6.67 -16.49 15.83
C GLY A 358 -6.89 -15.36 14.82
N LEU A 359 -5.98 -15.17 13.89
CA LEU A 359 -6.09 -14.16 12.83
C LEU A 359 -6.42 -14.77 11.45
N ALA A 360 -6.46 -16.09 11.33
CA ALA A 360 -6.61 -16.76 10.04
C ALA A 360 -7.94 -16.39 9.34
N ALA A 361 -9.08 -16.43 10.06
CA ALA A 361 -10.36 -16.03 9.50
C ALA A 361 -10.38 -14.57 9.03
N ALA A 362 -9.82 -13.68 9.83
CA ALA A 362 -9.78 -12.26 9.50
C ALA A 362 -8.94 -11.98 8.26
N ARG A 363 -7.73 -12.55 8.17
CA ARG A 363 -6.86 -12.44 7.00
C ARG A 363 -7.48 -13.04 5.77
N TYR A 364 -8.10 -14.21 5.89
CA TYR A 364 -8.82 -14.85 4.80
C TYR A 364 -9.93 -13.94 4.23
N LEU A 365 -10.74 -13.33 5.11
CA LEU A 365 -11.81 -12.42 4.71
C LEU A 365 -11.27 -11.12 4.11
N ASN A 366 -10.21 -10.53 4.68
CA ASN A 366 -9.55 -9.35 4.13
C ASN A 366 -8.94 -9.65 2.76
N ALA A 367 -8.32 -10.81 2.58
CA ALA A 367 -7.69 -11.20 1.32
C ALA A 367 -8.66 -11.27 0.13
N ARG A 368 -9.97 -11.37 0.35
CA ARG A 368 -10.97 -11.32 -0.75
C ARG A 368 -10.94 -9.99 -1.51
N ALA A 369 -10.57 -8.90 -0.84
CA ALA A 369 -10.46 -7.60 -1.46
C ALA A 369 -9.22 -7.41 -2.35
N TRP A 370 -8.20 -8.28 -2.24
CA TRP A 370 -6.96 -8.19 -3.04
C TRP A 370 -7.19 -8.30 -4.54
N SER A 371 -8.18 -9.04 -5.00
CA SER A 371 -8.58 -9.10 -6.41
C SER A 371 -9.42 -7.89 -6.87
N ILE A 372 -9.75 -6.95 -5.97
CA ILE A 372 -10.64 -5.82 -6.23
C ILE A 372 -9.87 -4.49 -6.16
N PHE A 373 -9.19 -4.19 -5.04
CA PHE A 373 -8.48 -2.92 -4.84
C PHE A 373 -7.20 -2.83 -5.70
N GLY A 374 -6.66 -1.62 -5.88
CA GLY A 374 -5.46 -1.39 -6.72
C GLY A 374 -5.68 -1.73 -8.20
N GLY A 375 -6.94 -1.71 -8.66
CA GLY A 375 -7.41 -2.20 -9.95
C GLY A 375 -7.83 -3.66 -9.89
N THR A 376 -9.08 -3.94 -10.29
CA THR A 376 -9.62 -5.31 -10.25
C THR A 376 -8.85 -6.25 -11.18
N SER A 377 -8.93 -7.55 -10.91
CA SER A 377 -8.31 -8.58 -11.77
C SER A 377 -8.74 -8.42 -13.23
N GLU A 378 -10.02 -8.08 -13.49
CA GLU A 378 -10.57 -7.85 -14.82
C GLU A 378 -9.98 -6.61 -15.50
N ILE A 379 -9.76 -5.52 -14.73
CA ILE A 379 -9.10 -4.31 -15.25
C ILE A 379 -7.63 -4.62 -15.56
N GLN A 380 -6.92 -5.36 -14.70
CA GLN A 380 -5.54 -5.77 -14.95
C GLN A 380 -5.45 -6.61 -16.24
N LEU A 381 -6.30 -7.63 -16.38
CA LEU A 381 -6.37 -8.48 -17.57
C LEU A 381 -6.69 -7.66 -18.84
N THR A 382 -7.63 -6.71 -18.75
CA THR A 382 -7.97 -5.82 -19.87
C THR A 382 -6.78 -4.98 -20.32
N ILE A 383 -5.99 -4.43 -19.38
CA ILE A 383 -4.82 -3.62 -19.72
C ILE A 383 -3.70 -4.52 -20.28
N ILE A 384 -3.48 -5.71 -19.69
CA ILE A 384 -2.52 -6.70 -20.20
C ILE A 384 -2.86 -7.09 -21.63
N ALA A 385 -4.12 -7.40 -21.93
CA ALA A 385 -4.57 -7.75 -23.27
C ALA A 385 -4.29 -6.63 -24.28
N LYS A 386 -4.59 -5.38 -23.92
CA LYS A 386 -4.28 -4.21 -24.79
C LYS A 386 -2.78 -4.03 -25.00
N ALA A 387 -1.98 -4.18 -23.96
CA ALA A 387 -0.54 -3.94 -24.04
C ALA A 387 0.23 -5.08 -24.72
N ALA A 388 -0.16 -6.33 -24.50
CA ALA A 388 0.56 -7.51 -24.96
C ALA A 388 0.03 -8.08 -26.29
N VAL A 389 -1.25 -7.90 -26.60
CA VAL A 389 -1.92 -8.52 -27.75
C VAL A 389 -2.42 -7.48 -28.75
N GLY A 390 -2.47 -6.19 -28.35
CA GLY A 390 -2.92 -5.10 -29.23
C GLY A 390 -4.45 -5.07 -29.45
N LEU A 391 -5.23 -5.60 -28.49
CA LEU A 391 -6.70 -5.63 -28.53
C LEU A 391 -7.32 -4.31 -28.07
#